data_0233ae0c9a7aeb1be2c5960ee346b2b7
#
_entry.id   0233ae0c9a7aeb1be2c5960ee346b2b7
#
_cell.length_a   1.000
_cell.length_b   1.000
_cell.length_c   1.000
_cell.angle_alpha   90.00
_cell.angle_beta   90.00
_cell.angle_gamma   90.00
#
_symmetry.space_group_name_H-M   'P 1'
#
loop_
_entity.id
_entity.type
_entity.pdbx_description
1 polymer ?
#
loop_
_entity_poly.entity_id
_entity_poly.type
_entity_poly.pdbx_seq_one_letter_code
_entity_poly.pdbx_strand_id
1 'polypeptide(L)'
;MKIYELIAPCHFGLEAVLKREITDLGYEISKVEDGKVTFLGDAEAICYANIFLRTAERILLKVGTVHAETFDELFEGVRALPWEEYIPENGKFWVTKATSVKSKLFSTSDIQSIVKKAMVKRMEKAYGKSWFEEDGASFPVRVTFMKDEAVIGLDTTGISLHKRGYRQNTAKAPISETLAAALIMLTPWRKDRILEAVPSRSRPP
;
A
#
# COMPACT_ATOMS: atom_id res chain seq x y z
N MET A 1 14.99 -1.38 18.12
CA MET A 1 14.01 -0.75 17.24
C MET A 1 13.39 -1.84 16.40
N LYS A 2 12.07 -1.95 16.29
CA LYS A 2 11.42 -3.00 15.48
C LYS A 2 11.49 -2.60 14.01
N ILE A 3 12.03 -3.47 13.16
CA ILE A 3 12.11 -3.28 11.70
C ILE A 3 10.95 -4.00 11.05
N TYR A 4 10.32 -3.35 10.10
CA TYR A 4 9.15 -3.81 9.35
C TYR A 4 9.48 -3.95 7.88
N GLU A 5 8.78 -4.81 7.18
CA GLU A 5 8.69 -4.78 5.74
C GLU A 5 7.60 -3.79 5.32
N LEU A 6 7.99 -2.80 4.55
CA LEU A 6 7.11 -1.77 4.00
C LEU A 6 6.95 -1.96 2.49
N ILE A 7 5.71 -1.94 2.02
CA ILE A 7 5.40 -2.13 0.59
C ILE A 7 4.93 -0.79 0.02
N ALA A 8 5.60 -0.33 -1.03
CA ALA A 8 5.24 0.86 -1.77
C ALA A 8 4.73 0.47 -3.18
N PRO A 9 3.41 0.42 -3.41
CA PRO A 9 2.87 0.25 -4.77
C PRO A 9 3.14 1.49 -5.63
N CYS A 10 3.38 1.25 -6.93
CA CYS A 10 3.57 2.28 -7.94
C CYS A 10 2.92 1.87 -9.26
N HIS A 11 2.87 2.78 -10.22
CA HIS A 11 2.51 2.43 -11.60
C HIS A 11 3.55 1.48 -12.20
N PHE A 12 3.10 0.53 -13.01
CA PHE A 12 3.96 -0.40 -13.74
C PHE A 12 5.01 0.35 -14.57
N GLY A 13 6.26 -0.11 -14.50
CA GLY A 13 7.40 0.50 -15.18
C GLY A 13 8.07 1.64 -14.40
N LEU A 14 7.55 2.02 -13.24
CA LEU A 14 8.14 3.04 -12.36
C LEU A 14 8.92 2.45 -11.19
N GLU A 15 9.06 1.15 -11.10
CA GLU A 15 9.69 0.45 -9.98
C GLU A 15 11.15 0.91 -9.79
N ALA A 16 11.88 1.12 -10.89
CA ALA A 16 13.27 1.59 -10.84
C ALA A 16 13.39 3.03 -10.29
N VAL A 17 12.44 3.90 -10.63
CA VAL A 17 12.37 5.27 -10.12
C VAL A 17 12.05 5.26 -8.64
N LEU A 18 11.03 4.51 -8.23
CA LEU A 18 10.63 4.38 -6.84
C LEU A 18 11.74 3.75 -5.98
N LYS A 19 12.41 2.68 -6.49
CA LYS A 19 13.56 2.09 -5.84
C LYS A 19 14.64 3.12 -5.54
N ARG A 20 14.97 3.99 -6.51
CA ARG A 20 15.95 5.06 -6.32
C ARG A 20 15.50 6.04 -5.23
N GLU A 21 14.23 6.49 -5.24
CA GLU A 21 13.71 7.37 -4.19
C GLU A 21 13.85 6.75 -2.79
N ILE A 22 13.51 5.47 -2.63
CA ILE A 22 13.62 4.76 -1.35
C ILE A 22 15.09 4.65 -0.91
N THR A 23 15.99 4.32 -1.85
CA THR A 23 17.43 4.23 -1.57
C THR A 23 18.01 5.62 -1.20
N ASP A 24 17.59 6.69 -1.86
CA ASP A 24 18.00 8.07 -1.58
C ASP A 24 17.53 8.54 -0.18
N LEU A 25 16.44 7.96 0.34
CA LEU A 25 16.00 8.16 1.73
C LEU A 25 16.82 7.34 2.75
N GLY A 26 17.73 6.47 2.30
CA GLY A 26 18.61 5.66 3.14
C GLY A 26 18.03 4.30 3.54
N TYR A 27 16.93 3.83 2.93
CA TYR A 27 16.32 2.55 3.27
C TYR A 27 16.79 1.42 2.36
N GLU A 28 16.92 0.22 2.95
CA GLU A 28 17.32 -1.00 2.26
C GLU A 28 16.14 -1.62 1.50
N ILE A 29 16.36 -1.96 0.23
CA ILE A 29 15.37 -2.64 -0.61
C ILE A 29 15.41 -4.15 -0.34
N SER A 30 14.28 -4.70 0.07
CA SER A 30 14.10 -6.14 0.27
C SER A 30 13.70 -6.84 -1.03
N LYS A 31 12.75 -6.27 -1.79
CA LYS A 31 12.24 -6.88 -3.02
C LYS A 31 11.71 -5.85 -4.01
N VAL A 32 11.91 -6.10 -5.31
CA VAL A 32 11.30 -5.34 -6.39
C VAL A 32 10.45 -6.30 -7.21
N GLU A 33 9.18 -5.97 -7.40
CA GLU A 33 8.21 -6.75 -8.16
C GLU A 33 7.40 -5.81 -9.05
N ASP A 34 6.73 -6.35 -10.05
CA ASP A 34 5.88 -5.55 -10.94
C ASP A 34 4.85 -4.74 -10.16
N GLY A 35 4.91 -3.41 -10.30
CA GLY A 35 4.00 -2.46 -9.67
C GLY A 35 4.22 -2.22 -8.17
N LYS A 36 5.32 -2.71 -7.56
CA LYS A 36 5.63 -2.44 -6.15
C LYS A 36 7.11 -2.62 -5.81
N VAL A 37 7.54 -1.89 -4.79
CA VAL A 37 8.86 -2.05 -4.16
C VAL A 37 8.66 -2.31 -2.68
N THR A 38 9.33 -3.33 -2.14
CA THR A 38 9.34 -3.64 -0.71
C THR A 38 10.70 -3.26 -0.12
N PHE A 39 10.69 -2.61 1.02
CA PHE A 39 11.89 -2.12 1.71
C PHE A 39 11.78 -2.32 3.22
N LEU A 40 12.92 -2.23 3.90
CA LEU A 40 13.00 -2.38 5.35
C LEU A 40 13.04 -1.01 6.02
N GLY A 41 12.27 -0.86 7.09
CA GLY A 41 12.25 0.39 7.85
C GLY A 41 11.52 0.24 9.18
N ASP A 42 11.69 1.22 10.04
CA ASP A 42 11.02 1.29 11.34
C ASP A 42 9.75 2.16 11.28
N ALA A 43 9.20 2.54 12.42
CA ALA A 43 8.02 3.40 12.48
C ALA A 43 8.29 4.79 11.89
N GLU A 44 9.51 5.30 12.02
CA GLU A 44 9.92 6.59 11.44
C GLU A 44 9.96 6.51 9.91
N ALA A 45 10.43 5.38 9.37
CA ALA A 45 10.44 5.12 7.93
C ALA A 45 9.04 5.18 7.30
N ILE A 46 7.99 4.75 8.03
CA ILE A 46 6.60 4.89 7.58
C ILE A 46 6.25 6.37 7.36
N CYS A 47 6.61 7.23 8.31
CA CYS A 47 6.36 8.67 8.21
C CYS A 47 7.15 9.30 7.05
N TYR A 48 8.46 9.04 6.97
CA TYR A 48 9.31 9.58 5.90
C TYR A 48 8.85 9.11 4.52
N ALA A 49 8.52 7.83 4.35
CA ALA A 49 8.05 7.29 3.08
C ALA A 49 6.73 7.96 2.63
N ASN A 50 5.77 8.15 3.55
CA ASN A 50 4.51 8.83 3.23
C ASN A 50 4.70 10.31 2.87
N ILE A 51 5.69 11.00 3.45
CA ILE A 51 5.95 12.43 3.20
C ILE A 51 6.77 12.63 1.93
N PHE A 52 7.85 11.88 1.76
CA PHE A 52 8.89 12.19 0.77
C PHE A 52 8.81 11.38 -0.53
N LEU A 53 8.24 10.16 -0.55
CA LEU A 53 8.12 9.41 -1.78
C LEU A 53 7.08 10.04 -2.70
N ARG A 54 7.49 10.41 -3.91
CA ARG A 54 6.66 11.11 -4.91
C ARG A 54 6.06 10.18 -5.94
N THR A 55 6.68 9.01 -6.15
CA THR A 55 6.25 8.04 -7.16
C THR A 55 5.50 6.85 -6.58
N ALA A 56 5.46 6.69 -5.25
CA ALA A 56 4.62 5.74 -4.57
C ALA A 56 3.15 6.20 -4.55
N GLU A 57 2.22 5.27 -4.63
CA GLU A 57 0.80 5.55 -4.47
C GLU A 57 0.33 5.45 -3.02
N ARG A 58 0.95 4.57 -2.26
CA ARG A 58 0.68 4.29 -0.84
C ARG A 58 1.89 3.67 -0.18
N ILE A 59 1.84 3.61 1.15
CA ILE A 59 2.77 2.83 1.97
C ILE A 59 1.96 1.84 2.79
N LEU A 60 2.26 0.56 2.63
CA LEU A 60 1.61 -0.53 3.36
C LEU A 60 2.61 -1.15 4.33
N LEU A 61 2.22 -1.31 5.58
CA LEU A 61 2.95 -2.11 6.55
C LEU A 61 2.57 -3.58 6.33
N LYS A 62 3.51 -4.39 5.89
CA LYS A 62 3.26 -5.82 5.64
C LYS A 62 3.04 -6.55 6.95
N VAL A 63 1.88 -7.18 7.09
CA VAL A 63 1.54 -8.05 8.23
C VAL A 63 2.01 -9.46 7.98
N GLY A 64 1.84 -9.95 6.76
CA GLY A 64 2.28 -11.29 6.38
C GLY A 64 1.94 -11.67 4.94
N THR A 65 2.36 -12.87 4.57
CA THR A 65 2.04 -13.53 3.30
C THR A 65 1.41 -14.88 3.59
N VAL A 66 0.32 -15.22 2.91
CA VAL A 66 -0.42 -16.46 3.07
C VAL A 66 -0.58 -17.11 1.70
N HIS A 67 -0.14 -18.35 1.55
CA HIS A 67 -0.49 -19.17 0.39
C HIS A 67 -1.88 -19.77 0.58
N ALA A 68 -2.77 -19.59 -0.38
CA ALA A 68 -4.12 -20.11 -0.28
C ALA A 68 -4.74 -20.37 -1.68
N GLU A 69 -5.16 -21.59 -1.89
CA GLU A 69 -5.91 -22.02 -3.08
C GLU A 69 -7.41 -22.16 -2.78
N THR A 70 -7.77 -22.21 -1.49
CA THR A 70 -9.14 -22.32 -0.98
C THR A 70 -9.43 -21.21 0.04
N PHE A 71 -10.73 -20.92 0.26
CA PHE A 71 -11.14 -19.95 1.28
C PHE A 71 -10.82 -20.42 2.70
N ASP A 72 -10.81 -21.73 2.95
CA ASP A 72 -10.45 -22.28 4.26
C ASP A 72 -8.95 -22.07 4.55
N GLU A 73 -8.07 -22.31 3.57
CA GLU A 73 -6.64 -22.04 3.68
C GLU A 73 -6.40 -20.55 3.91
N LEU A 74 -7.09 -19.68 3.18
CA LEU A 74 -7.02 -18.25 3.38
C LEU A 74 -7.44 -17.85 4.79
N PHE A 75 -8.56 -18.39 5.27
CA PHE A 75 -9.07 -18.10 6.61
C PHE A 75 -8.06 -18.51 7.68
N GLU A 76 -7.55 -19.75 7.64
CA GLU A 76 -6.62 -20.26 8.63
C GLU A 76 -5.27 -19.52 8.58
N GLY A 77 -4.73 -19.26 7.39
CA GLY A 77 -3.50 -18.52 7.22
C GLY A 77 -3.59 -17.09 7.76
N VAL A 78 -4.68 -16.39 7.47
CA VAL A 78 -4.91 -15.02 7.97
C VAL A 78 -5.13 -15.00 9.48
N ARG A 79 -5.86 -16.00 10.02
CA ARG A 79 -6.07 -16.17 11.46
C ARG A 79 -4.77 -16.45 12.23
N ALA A 80 -3.78 -17.08 11.59
CA ALA A 80 -2.49 -17.35 12.19
C ALA A 80 -1.60 -16.10 12.34
N LEU A 81 -1.86 -15.03 11.61
CA LEU A 81 -1.08 -13.79 11.69
C LEU A 81 -1.27 -13.08 13.03
N PRO A 82 -0.22 -12.42 13.58
CA PRO A 82 -0.24 -11.79 14.89
C PRO A 82 -0.89 -10.40 14.86
N TRP A 83 -2.19 -10.34 14.59
CA TRP A 83 -2.94 -9.09 14.43
C TRP A 83 -2.88 -8.19 15.66
N GLU A 84 -2.83 -8.77 16.86
CA GLU A 84 -2.72 -8.07 18.15
C GLU A 84 -1.42 -7.27 18.32
N GLU A 85 -0.39 -7.56 17.52
CA GLU A 85 0.86 -6.77 17.53
C GLU A 85 0.70 -5.44 16.79
N TYR A 86 -0.31 -5.33 15.94
CA TYR A 86 -0.53 -4.18 15.05
C TYR A 86 -1.79 -3.39 15.40
N ILE A 87 -2.82 -4.07 15.87
CA ILE A 87 -4.15 -3.50 16.08
C ILE A 87 -4.48 -3.63 17.56
N PRO A 88 -4.64 -2.51 18.29
CA PRO A 88 -5.08 -2.54 19.69
C PRO A 88 -6.53 -3.02 19.82
N GLU A 89 -6.93 -3.38 21.03
CA GLU A 89 -8.25 -3.93 21.34
C GLU A 89 -9.41 -3.08 20.82
N ASN A 90 -9.31 -1.75 20.93
CA ASN A 90 -10.33 -0.81 20.46
C ASN A 90 -10.11 -0.31 19.03
N GLY A 91 -9.12 -0.85 18.31
CA GLY A 91 -8.81 -0.43 16.95
C GLY A 91 -9.93 -0.78 15.96
N LYS A 92 -10.29 0.18 15.12
CA LYS A 92 -11.24 -0.02 14.03
C LYS A 92 -10.55 -0.60 12.81
N PHE A 93 -10.87 -1.82 12.40
CA PHE A 93 -10.22 -2.49 11.29
C PHE A 93 -11.20 -3.04 10.25
N TRP A 94 -10.86 -2.92 8.99
CA TRP A 94 -11.63 -3.44 7.86
C TRP A 94 -10.76 -3.66 6.64
N VAL A 95 -11.22 -4.49 5.71
CA VAL A 95 -10.52 -4.71 4.44
C VAL A 95 -11.04 -3.71 3.41
N THR A 96 -10.18 -2.75 3.03
CA THR A 96 -10.54 -1.67 2.09
C THR A 96 -10.53 -2.12 0.64
N LYS A 97 -9.61 -3.01 0.30
CA LYS A 97 -9.42 -3.49 -1.07
C LYS A 97 -8.80 -4.88 -1.08
N ALA A 98 -9.33 -5.74 -1.90
CA ALA A 98 -8.69 -6.97 -2.34
C ALA A 98 -8.47 -6.91 -3.85
N THR A 99 -7.36 -7.45 -4.31
CA THR A 99 -7.06 -7.68 -5.73
C THR A 99 -6.61 -9.11 -5.91
N SER A 100 -6.97 -9.73 -7.01
CA SER A 100 -6.55 -11.09 -7.33
C SER A 100 -6.14 -11.19 -8.79
N VAL A 101 -4.93 -11.69 -9.03
CA VAL A 101 -4.36 -11.86 -10.37
C VAL A 101 -3.74 -13.25 -10.46
N LYS A 102 -4.15 -14.02 -11.48
CA LYS A 102 -3.62 -15.37 -11.75
C LYS A 102 -3.70 -16.30 -10.53
N SER A 103 -4.79 -16.21 -9.77
CA SER A 103 -5.03 -17.00 -8.56
C SER A 103 -6.36 -17.74 -8.64
N LYS A 104 -6.48 -18.88 -7.94
CA LYS A 104 -7.71 -19.67 -7.87
C LYS A 104 -8.83 -18.90 -7.17
N LEU A 105 -8.51 -18.15 -6.13
CA LEU A 105 -9.44 -17.26 -5.45
C LEU A 105 -9.51 -15.93 -6.21
N PHE A 106 -10.61 -15.70 -6.93
CA PHE A 106 -10.77 -14.50 -7.78
C PHE A 106 -11.88 -13.54 -7.30
N SER A 107 -12.81 -13.99 -6.45
CA SER A 107 -13.86 -13.14 -5.90
C SER A 107 -13.29 -12.20 -4.84
N THR A 108 -13.11 -10.94 -5.20
CA THR A 108 -12.52 -9.94 -4.29
C THR A 108 -13.40 -9.63 -3.08
N SER A 109 -14.72 -9.70 -3.24
CA SER A 109 -15.70 -9.52 -2.14
C SER A 109 -15.61 -10.64 -1.11
N ASP A 110 -15.49 -11.90 -1.59
CA ASP A 110 -15.40 -13.05 -0.70
C ASP A 110 -14.05 -13.07 0.03
N ILE A 111 -12.96 -12.74 -0.68
CA ILE A 111 -11.63 -12.54 -0.07
C ILE A 111 -11.71 -11.51 1.06
N GLN A 112 -12.34 -10.35 0.84
CA GLN A 112 -12.48 -9.31 1.86
C GLN A 112 -13.27 -9.82 3.08
N SER A 113 -14.37 -10.51 2.84
CA SER A 113 -15.24 -11.04 3.90
C SER A 113 -14.53 -12.12 4.74
N ILE A 114 -13.84 -13.05 4.08
CA ILE A 114 -13.08 -14.12 4.74
C ILE A 114 -11.92 -13.56 5.55
N VAL A 115 -11.15 -12.62 4.97
CA VAL A 115 -10.04 -11.97 5.68
C VAL A 115 -10.54 -11.22 6.91
N LYS A 116 -11.61 -10.40 6.79
CA LYS A 116 -12.19 -9.71 7.97
C LYS A 116 -12.64 -10.71 9.04
N LYS A 117 -13.32 -11.80 8.66
CA LYS A 117 -13.77 -12.85 9.58
C LYS A 117 -12.59 -13.52 10.31
N ALA A 118 -11.51 -13.83 9.58
CA ALA A 118 -10.32 -14.44 10.14
C ALA A 118 -9.61 -13.51 11.15
N MET A 119 -9.50 -12.21 10.81
CA MET A 119 -8.98 -11.18 11.71
C MET A 119 -9.78 -11.12 13.00
N VAL A 120 -11.13 -11.02 12.91
CA VAL A 120 -12.00 -10.99 14.09
C VAL A 120 -11.77 -12.21 14.97
N LYS A 121 -11.71 -13.42 14.38
CA LYS A 121 -11.47 -14.66 15.14
C LYS A 121 -10.10 -14.70 15.81
N ARG A 122 -9.07 -14.10 15.21
CA ARG A 122 -7.77 -13.96 15.89
C ARG A 122 -7.84 -12.98 17.04
N MET A 123 -8.46 -11.81 16.83
CA MET A 123 -8.58 -10.78 17.84
C MET A 123 -9.44 -11.25 19.02
N GLU A 124 -10.56 -11.97 18.78
CA GLU A 124 -11.37 -12.63 19.82
C GLU A 124 -10.50 -13.52 20.72
N LYS A 125 -9.63 -14.33 20.10
CA LYS A 125 -8.74 -15.23 20.83
C LYS A 125 -7.66 -14.46 21.61
N ALA A 126 -7.09 -13.42 21.00
CA ALA A 126 -5.98 -12.66 21.59
C ALA A 126 -6.43 -11.80 22.78
N TYR A 127 -7.59 -11.15 22.67
CA TYR A 127 -8.12 -10.26 23.71
C TYR A 127 -9.16 -10.90 24.63
N GLY A 128 -9.58 -12.13 24.37
CA GLY A 128 -10.57 -12.84 25.19
C GLY A 128 -11.97 -12.24 25.17
N LYS A 129 -12.31 -11.50 24.08
CA LYS A 129 -13.57 -10.79 23.91
C LYS A 129 -14.24 -11.19 22.60
N SER A 130 -15.58 -11.20 22.59
CA SER A 130 -16.39 -11.48 21.38
C SER A 130 -16.92 -10.21 20.70
N TRP A 131 -16.74 -9.05 21.33
CA TRP A 131 -17.19 -7.76 20.83
C TRP A 131 -16.09 -6.71 20.93
N PHE A 132 -15.91 -5.91 19.89
CA PHE A 132 -14.94 -4.81 19.83
C PHE A 132 -15.68 -3.50 19.59
N GLU A 133 -15.38 -2.48 20.37
CA GLU A 133 -16.06 -1.17 20.30
C GLU A 133 -15.69 -0.40 19.02
N GLU A 134 -14.53 -0.67 18.43
CA GLU A 134 -14.00 -0.02 17.20
C GLU A 134 -14.04 1.52 17.27
N ASP A 135 -13.86 2.10 18.46
CA ASP A 135 -13.87 3.55 18.72
C ASP A 135 -12.46 4.20 18.65
N GLY A 136 -11.43 3.39 18.52
CA GLY A 136 -10.05 3.82 18.46
C GLY A 136 -9.55 4.18 17.06
N ALA A 137 -8.24 4.10 16.88
CA ALA A 137 -7.58 4.40 15.60
C ALA A 137 -8.01 3.44 14.49
N SER A 138 -7.96 3.92 13.26
CA SER A 138 -8.36 3.19 12.05
C SER A 138 -7.21 2.38 11.45
N PHE A 139 -7.45 1.10 11.20
CA PHE A 139 -6.49 0.15 10.61
C PHE A 139 -7.05 -0.46 9.32
N PRO A 140 -7.00 0.27 8.19
CA PRO A 140 -7.47 -0.23 6.91
C PRO A 140 -6.50 -1.28 6.37
N VAL A 141 -7.02 -2.44 5.97
CA VAL A 141 -6.26 -3.58 5.44
C VAL A 141 -6.40 -3.67 3.94
N ARG A 142 -5.32 -4.01 3.26
CA ARG A 142 -5.29 -4.35 1.84
C ARG A 142 -4.76 -5.75 1.62
N VAL A 143 -5.37 -6.45 0.68
CA VAL A 143 -5.00 -7.81 0.31
C VAL A 143 -4.68 -7.84 -1.18
N THR A 144 -3.50 -8.35 -1.52
CA THR A 144 -3.09 -8.54 -2.91
C THR A 144 -2.76 -10.00 -3.15
N PHE A 145 -3.62 -10.66 -3.91
CA PHE A 145 -3.40 -12.02 -4.38
C PHE A 145 -2.65 -12.03 -5.70
N MET A 146 -1.59 -12.80 -5.78
CA MET A 146 -0.88 -13.08 -7.03
C MET A 146 -0.35 -14.51 -7.00
N LYS A 147 -0.76 -15.34 -7.96
CA LYS A 147 -0.33 -16.74 -8.08
C LYS A 147 -0.56 -17.53 -6.78
N ASP A 148 -1.77 -17.42 -6.25
CA ASP A 148 -2.23 -18.06 -5.00
C ASP A 148 -1.50 -17.62 -3.71
N GLU A 149 -0.68 -16.55 -3.80
CA GLU A 149 -0.10 -15.90 -2.63
C GLU A 149 -0.82 -14.59 -2.29
N ALA A 150 -1.36 -14.50 -1.08
CA ALA A 150 -1.98 -13.32 -0.51
C ALA A 150 -0.96 -12.53 0.31
N VAL A 151 -0.58 -11.35 -0.16
CA VAL A 151 0.19 -10.39 0.62
C VAL A 151 -0.80 -9.48 1.34
N ILE A 152 -0.67 -9.38 2.66
CA ILE A 152 -1.58 -8.64 3.53
C ILE A 152 -0.81 -7.49 4.16
N GLY A 153 -1.34 -6.27 4.02
CA GLY A 153 -0.72 -5.06 4.55
C GLY A 153 -1.72 -4.10 5.16
N LEU A 154 -1.31 -3.41 6.21
CA LEU A 154 -2.01 -2.28 6.78
C LEU A 154 -1.71 -1.02 5.97
N ASP A 155 -2.73 -0.31 5.53
CA ASP A 155 -2.59 0.94 4.79
C ASP A 155 -2.29 2.09 5.76
N THR A 156 -1.06 2.62 5.69
CA THR A 156 -0.59 3.69 6.57
C THR A 156 -0.77 5.08 5.97
N THR A 157 -1.30 5.16 4.73
CA THR A 157 -1.33 6.42 3.96
C THR A 157 -2.63 7.19 4.12
N GLY A 158 -3.76 6.51 4.33
CA GLY A 158 -5.08 7.14 4.31
C GLY A 158 -5.47 7.62 2.91
N ILE A 159 -5.39 8.92 2.64
CA ILE A 159 -5.64 9.47 1.29
C ILE A 159 -4.45 9.13 0.39
N SER A 160 -4.74 8.69 -0.83
CA SER A 160 -3.71 8.29 -1.80
C SER A 160 -2.67 9.39 -2.06
N LEU A 161 -1.38 9.04 -2.13
CA LEU A 161 -0.26 9.98 -2.18
C LEU A 161 -0.24 10.90 -3.41
N HIS A 162 -0.94 10.55 -4.50
CA HIS A 162 -1.11 11.45 -5.63
C HIS A 162 -2.02 12.66 -5.29
N LYS A 163 -2.81 12.59 -4.21
CA LYS A 163 -3.71 13.67 -3.78
C LYS A 163 -3.08 14.52 -2.68
N ARG A 164 -1.97 15.17 -2.96
CA ARG A 164 -1.22 15.98 -1.97
C ARG A 164 -1.68 17.43 -1.87
N GLY A 165 -2.77 17.80 -2.56
CA GLY A 165 -3.33 19.15 -2.49
C GLY A 165 -2.60 20.21 -3.32
N TYR A 166 -1.62 19.84 -4.14
CA TYR A 166 -0.93 20.80 -5.02
C TYR A 166 -1.83 21.35 -6.12
N ARG A 167 -2.81 20.56 -6.54
CA ARG A 167 -3.69 20.91 -7.65
C ARG A 167 -4.94 21.62 -7.16
N GLN A 168 -4.97 22.93 -7.36
CA GLN A 168 -6.13 23.75 -7.03
C GLN A 168 -7.19 23.75 -8.14
N ASN A 169 -6.75 23.69 -9.41
CA ASN A 169 -7.64 23.64 -10.57
C ASN A 169 -7.48 22.32 -11.30
N THR A 170 -8.57 21.61 -11.57
CA THR A 170 -8.57 20.34 -12.28
C THR A 170 -9.18 20.50 -13.66
N ALA A 171 -8.41 20.20 -14.72
CA ALA A 171 -8.92 19.98 -16.07
C ALA A 171 -9.53 18.57 -16.20
N LYS A 172 -10.23 18.29 -17.31
CA LYS A 172 -10.67 16.91 -17.61
C LYS A 172 -9.45 15.98 -17.76
N ALA A 173 -9.47 14.85 -17.03
CA ALA A 173 -8.45 13.79 -17.09
C ALA A 173 -6.98 14.28 -16.98
N PRO A 174 -6.59 14.98 -15.91
CA PRO A 174 -5.21 15.40 -15.73
C PRO A 174 -4.31 14.20 -15.43
N ILE A 175 -3.02 14.30 -15.78
CA ILE A 175 -2.01 13.34 -15.37
C ILE A 175 -1.92 13.28 -13.82
N SER A 176 -1.78 12.09 -13.23
CA SER A 176 -1.61 11.97 -11.77
C SER A 176 -0.28 12.59 -11.32
N GLU A 177 -0.25 13.13 -10.11
CA GLU A 177 0.94 13.78 -9.54
C GLU A 177 2.12 12.81 -9.42
N THR A 178 1.85 11.53 -9.07
CA THR A 178 2.87 10.47 -9.00
C THR A 178 3.50 10.19 -10.35
N LEU A 179 2.69 10.12 -11.42
CA LEU A 179 3.19 9.91 -12.76
C LEU A 179 3.94 11.15 -13.29
N ALA A 180 3.45 12.36 -13.02
CA ALA A 180 4.14 13.60 -13.39
C ALA A 180 5.51 13.70 -12.71
N ALA A 181 5.59 13.38 -11.41
CA ALA A 181 6.85 13.33 -10.68
C ALA A 181 7.82 12.32 -11.28
N ALA A 182 7.35 11.11 -11.62
CA ALA A 182 8.17 10.08 -12.24
C ALA A 182 8.73 10.52 -13.60
N LEU A 183 7.92 11.15 -14.43
CA LEU A 183 8.37 11.68 -15.75
C LEU A 183 9.50 12.70 -15.58
N ILE A 184 9.39 13.61 -14.62
CA ILE A 184 10.44 14.58 -14.31
C ILE A 184 11.72 13.86 -13.84
N MET A 185 11.57 12.88 -12.94
CA MET A 185 12.71 12.12 -12.39
C MET A 185 13.42 11.21 -13.41
N LEU A 186 12.75 10.86 -14.50
CA LEU A 186 13.33 10.14 -15.64
C LEU A 186 14.14 11.06 -16.58
N THR A 187 13.99 12.38 -16.48
CA THR A 187 14.78 13.33 -17.25
C THR A 187 16.10 13.65 -16.52
N PRO A 188 17.11 14.19 -17.24
CA PRO A 188 18.35 14.68 -16.63
C PRO A 188 18.18 16.04 -15.93
N TRP A 189 16.94 16.42 -15.57
CA TRP A 189 16.66 17.67 -14.90
C TRP A 189 17.30 17.72 -13.51
N ARG A 190 17.80 18.89 -13.13
CA ARG A 190 18.37 19.18 -11.83
C ARG A 190 17.66 20.38 -11.19
N LYS A 191 17.65 20.44 -9.85
CA LYS A 191 16.97 21.52 -9.09
C LYS A 191 17.49 22.93 -9.39
N ASP A 192 18.71 23.05 -9.93
CA ASP A 192 19.35 24.30 -10.34
C ASP A 192 18.92 24.80 -11.73
N ARG A 193 18.06 24.03 -12.43
CA ARG A 193 17.57 24.36 -13.77
C ARG A 193 16.08 24.61 -13.77
N ILE A 194 15.67 25.59 -14.58
CA ILE A 194 14.24 25.85 -14.84
C ILE A 194 13.66 24.68 -15.64
N LEU A 195 12.52 24.15 -15.21
CA LEU A 195 11.72 23.19 -15.96
C LEU A 195 10.46 23.88 -16.48
N GLU A 196 10.40 24.09 -17.78
CA GLU A 196 9.18 24.54 -18.44
C GLU A 196 8.39 23.34 -18.93
N ALA A 197 7.26 23.04 -18.30
CA ALA A 197 6.29 22.08 -18.81
C ALA A 197 5.37 22.82 -19.79
N VAL A 198 5.58 22.63 -21.08
CA VAL A 198 4.65 23.16 -22.11
C VAL A 198 3.38 22.33 -22.04
N PRO A 199 2.22 22.92 -21.68
CA PRO A 199 0.96 22.19 -21.75
C PRO A 199 0.72 21.76 -23.20
N SER A 200 0.36 20.48 -23.42
CA SER A 200 -0.07 20.03 -24.73
C SER A 200 -1.20 20.94 -25.19
N ARG A 201 -0.98 21.72 -26.25
CA ARG A 201 -2.07 22.45 -26.87
C ARG A 201 -3.10 21.43 -27.32
N SER A 202 -4.28 21.46 -26.68
CA SER A 202 -5.45 20.85 -27.26
C SER A 202 -5.57 21.44 -28.68
N ARG A 203 -5.49 20.60 -29.71
CA ARG A 203 -5.83 21.05 -31.05
C ARG A 203 -7.25 21.63 -30.98
N PRO A 204 -7.49 22.86 -31.41
CA PRO A 204 -8.87 23.32 -31.54
C PRO A 204 -9.60 22.39 -32.53
N PRO A 205 -10.92 22.25 -32.40
CA PRO A 205 -11.73 21.42 -33.26
C PRO A 205 -11.63 21.82 -34.71
#